data_829baf7a3dad8827b54b14da4876ad5f
#
_entry.id   829baf7a3dad8827b54b14da4876ad5f
#
_cell.length_a   1.000
_cell.length_b   1.000
_cell.length_c   1.000
_cell.angle_alpha   90.00
_cell.angle_beta   90.00
_cell.angle_gamma   90.00
#
_symmetry.space_group_name_H-M   'P 1'
#
loop_
_entity.id
_entity.type
_entity.pdbx_description
1 polymer ?
#
loop_
_entity_poly.entity_id
_entity_poly.type
_entity_poly.pdbx_seq_one_letter_code
_entity_poly.pdbx_strand_id
1 'polypeptide(L)'
;GRDLILERLVEILLIEGLRAAPARLAEPGLLRGLADPRIAAALRGMHGAIAHDWTIPQLAQEAGMSRSAFFARFARTVGLRPVEYLLAWRMAVAKSLLRGGALSLDEVARRIGYGSASTFSTAFSRHVGMPPGKFARHG
;
A
#
# COMPACT_ATOMS: atom_id res chain seq x y z
N GLY A 1 9.28 -2.60 16.88
CA GLY A 1 8.34 -1.58 16.96
C GLY A 1 7.85 -1.01 15.65
N ARG A 2 7.24 0.12 15.77
CA ARG A 2 6.63 0.82 14.64
C ARG A 2 7.64 1.17 13.56
N ASP A 3 8.80 1.66 13.95
CA ASP A 3 9.84 2.09 13.02
C ASP A 3 10.40 0.92 12.22
N LEU A 4 10.54 -0.23 12.88
CA LEU A 4 11.01 -1.44 12.23
C LEU A 4 10.01 -1.96 11.19
N ILE A 5 8.73 -1.90 11.51
CA ILE A 5 7.66 -2.26 10.58
C ILE A 5 7.66 -1.31 9.38
N LEU A 6 7.76 -0.02 9.64
CA LEU A 6 7.78 0.99 8.59
C LEU A 6 8.98 0.81 7.65
N GLU A 7 10.18 0.61 8.20
CA GLU A 7 11.38 0.36 7.41
C GLU A 7 11.22 -0.87 6.52
N ARG A 8 10.69 -1.95 7.08
CA ARG A 8 10.48 -3.18 6.33
C ARG A 8 9.46 -3.00 5.21
N LEU A 9 8.41 -2.25 5.47
CA LEU A 9 7.38 -1.97 4.47
C LEU A 9 7.91 -1.09 3.34
N VAL A 10 8.71 -0.08 3.67
CA VAL A 10 9.36 0.76 2.66
C VAL A 10 10.31 -0.09 1.82
N GLU A 11 11.07 -0.97 2.44
CA GLU A 11 11.96 -1.89 1.76
C GLU A 11 11.20 -2.81 0.79
N ILE A 12 10.07 -3.37 1.22
CA ILE A 12 9.20 -4.17 0.36
C ILE A 12 8.74 -3.36 -0.85
N LEU A 13 8.30 -2.14 -0.62
CA LEU A 13 7.82 -1.27 -1.68
C LEU A 13 8.91 -0.94 -2.70
N LEU A 14 10.11 -0.65 -2.22
CA LEU A 14 11.25 -0.38 -3.09
C LEU A 14 11.62 -1.59 -3.94
N ILE A 15 11.65 -2.78 -3.34
CA ILE A 15 11.93 -4.02 -4.06
C ILE A 15 10.88 -4.28 -5.13
N GLU A 16 9.60 -4.10 -4.82
CA GLU A 16 8.52 -4.27 -5.77
C GLU A 16 8.60 -3.25 -6.91
N GLY A 17 8.93 -2.02 -6.59
CA GLY A 17 9.13 -0.96 -7.59
C GLY A 17 10.25 -1.31 -8.57
N LEU A 18 11.35 -1.86 -8.08
CA LEU A 18 12.48 -2.26 -8.90
C LEU A 18 12.15 -3.47 -9.79
N ARG A 19 11.31 -4.37 -9.31
CA ARG A 19 10.97 -5.60 -10.05
C ARG A 19 9.89 -5.41 -11.09
N ALA A 20 8.85 -4.67 -10.73
CA ALA A 20 7.65 -4.58 -11.55
C ALA A 20 7.59 -3.32 -12.40
N ALA A 21 8.39 -2.34 -12.10
CA ALA A 21 8.42 -1.04 -12.76
C ALA A 21 7.03 -0.44 -13.07
N PRO A 22 5.99 -0.61 -12.25
CA PRO A 22 4.85 0.27 -12.45
C PRO A 22 5.30 1.63 -12.00
N ALA A 23 5.31 2.54 -12.92
CA ALA A 23 5.72 3.92 -12.69
C ALA A 23 4.99 4.61 -11.53
N ARG A 24 3.88 4.03 -11.06
CA ARG A 24 3.00 4.66 -10.09
C ARG A 24 3.49 4.61 -8.64
N LEU A 25 4.34 3.64 -8.29
CA LEU A 25 4.98 3.57 -6.99
C LEU A 25 6.45 3.94 -7.08
N ALA A 26 6.81 4.74 -8.08
CA ALA A 26 8.18 5.16 -8.28
C ALA A 26 8.72 5.84 -7.02
N GLU A 27 9.96 5.54 -6.67
CA GLU A 27 10.65 6.08 -5.51
C GLU A 27 10.48 7.59 -5.31
N PRO A 28 10.58 8.45 -6.37
CA PRO A 28 10.47 9.88 -6.15
C PRO A 28 9.18 10.33 -5.47
N GLY A 29 8.04 9.70 -5.81
CA GLY A 29 6.76 10.03 -5.19
C GLY A 29 6.71 9.66 -3.73
N LEU A 30 7.15 8.44 -3.40
CA LEU A 30 7.18 7.98 -2.01
C LEU A 30 8.17 8.80 -1.18
N LEU A 31 9.36 9.05 -1.72
CA LEU A 31 10.38 9.83 -1.01
C LEU A 31 9.91 11.26 -0.77
N ARG A 32 9.23 11.89 -1.74
CA ARG A 32 8.65 13.21 -1.54
C ARG A 32 7.60 13.21 -0.44
N GLY A 33 6.75 12.17 -0.42
CA GLY A 33 5.72 12.02 0.61
C GLY A 33 6.34 11.86 2.00
N LEU A 34 7.37 11.03 2.11
CA LEU A 34 8.05 10.80 3.39
C LEU A 34 8.83 12.03 3.86
N ALA A 35 9.25 12.89 2.94
CA ALA A 35 9.95 14.14 3.26
C ALA A 35 8.99 15.25 3.71
N ASP A 36 7.70 15.13 3.43
CA ASP A 36 6.67 16.08 3.85
C ASP A 36 6.08 15.59 5.18
N PRO A 37 6.30 16.31 6.30
CA PRO A 37 5.89 15.82 7.63
C PRO A 37 4.41 15.48 7.74
N ARG A 38 3.53 16.24 7.10
CA ARG A 38 2.08 16.00 7.17
C ARG A 38 1.68 14.78 6.34
N ILE A 39 2.21 14.69 5.13
CA ILE A 39 1.95 13.55 4.26
C ILE A 39 2.58 12.29 4.84
N ALA A 40 3.78 12.41 5.41
CA ALA A 40 4.44 11.28 6.08
C ALA A 40 3.60 10.73 7.23
N ALA A 41 2.90 11.59 7.99
CA ALA A 41 2.02 11.13 9.06
C ALA A 41 0.88 10.27 8.53
N ALA A 42 0.25 10.67 7.41
CA ALA A 42 -0.80 9.88 6.78
C ALA A 42 -0.25 8.55 6.22
N LEU A 43 0.92 8.59 5.59
CA LEU A 43 1.58 7.39 5.08
C LEU A 43 1.90 6.41 6.21
N ARG A 44 2.41 6.90 7.34
CA ARG A 44 2.67 6.04 8.50
C ARG A 44 1.39 5.41 9.03
N GLY A 45 0.28 6.15 9.03
CA GLY A 45 -1.02 5.59 9.41
C GLY A 45 -1.41 4.43 8.52
N MET A 46 -1.36 4.63 7.21
CA MET A 46 -1.68 3.59 6.24
C MET A 46 -0.76 2.37 6.38
N HIS A 47 0.54 2.59 6.49
CA HIS A 47 1.52 1.51 6.59
C HIS A 47 1.41 0.76 7.91
N GLY A 48 1.13 1.45 9.00
CA GLY A 48 1.02 0.83 10.31
C GLY A 48 -0.30 0.10 10.56
N ALA A 49 -1.33 0.43 9.77
CA ALA A 49 -2.65 -0.20 9.89
C ALA A 49 -3.22 -0.46 8.50
N ILE A 50 -2.52 -1.30 7.75
CA ILE A 50 -2.84 -1.58 6.34
C ILE A 50 -4.23 -2.18 6.15
N ALA A 51 -4.70 -2.95 7.11
CA ALA A 51 -6.01 -3.59 7.05
C ALA A 51 -7.16 -2.66 7.43
N HIS A 52 -6.84 -1.50 7.99
CA HIS A 52 -7.86 -0.54 8.37
C HIS A 52 -8.53 0.05 7.12
N ASP A 53 -9.84 0.25 7.20
CA ASP A 53 -10.62 0.83 6.11
C ASP A 53 -10.51 2.35 6.14
N TRP A 54 -9.39 2.87 5.67
CA TRP A 54 -9.06 4.28 5.72
C TRP A 54 -9.98 5.13 4.86
N THR A 55 -10.49 6.20 5.44
CA THR A 55 -11.26 7.21 4.72
C THR A 55 -10.45 8.49 4.56
N ILE A 56 -10.82 9.33 3.60
CA ILE A 56 -10.16 10.63 3.41
C ILE A 56 -10.20 11.49 4.68
N PRO A 57 -11.36 11.61 5.37
CA PRO A 57 -11.38 12.35 6.63
C PRO A 57 -10.39 11.83 7.68
N GLN A 58 -10.27 10.52 7.81
CA GLN A 58 -9.34 9.91 8.77
C GLN A 58 -7.88 10.22 8.41
N LEU A 59 -7.53 10.09 7.13
CA LEU A 59 -6.18 10.39 6.66
C LEU A 59 -5.85 11.87 6.81
N ALA A 60 -6.81 12.74 6.51
CA ALA A 60 -6.64 14.17 6.69
C ALA A 60 -6.39 14.52 8.15
N GLN A 61 -7.10 13.85 9.07
CA GLN A 61 -6.89 14.00 10.49
C GLN A 61 -5.48 13.58 10.91
N GLU A 62 -5.00 12.47 10.40
CA GLU A 62 -3.61 12.03 10.65
C GLU A 62 -2.60 13.07 10.16
N ALA A 63 -2.89 13.71 9.04
CA ALA A 63 -2.02 14.75 8.48
C ALA A 63 -2.19 16.11 9.17
N GLY A 64 -3.23 16.30 9.99
CA GLY A 64 -3.54 17.57 10.60
C GLY A 64 -4.00 18.61 9.58
N MET A 65 -4.78 18.20 8.58
CA MET A 65 -5.22 19.06 7.47
C MET A 65 -6.71 18.89 7.21
N SER A 66 -7.29 19.88 6.52
CA SER A 66 -8.64 19.72 5.98
C SER A 66 -8.64 18.65 4.88
N ARG A 67 -9.82 18.08 4.59
CA ARG A 67 -9.97 17.03 3.57
C ARG A 67 -9.44 17.47 2.21
N SER A 68 -9.90 18.63 1.74
CA SER A 68 -9.52 19.11 0.41
C SER A 68 -8.03 19.46 0.31
N ALA A 69 -7.48 20.08 1.35
CA ALA A 69 -6.04 20.42 1.40
C ALA A 69 -5.18 19.14 1.42
N PHE A 70 -5.61 18.17 2.23
CA PHE A 70 -4.91 16.88 2.30
C PHE A 70 -4.92 16.16 0.96
N PHE A 71 -6.11 16.03 0.35
CA PHE A 71 -6.26 15.33 -0.91
C PHE A 71 -5.36 15.92 -1.99
N ALA A 72 -5.42 17.26 -2.15
CA ALA A 72 -4.61 17.95 -3.16
C ALA A 72 -3.11 17.80 -2.90
N ARG A 73 -2.71 17.99 -1.66
CA ARG A 73 -1.29 17.91 -1.29
C ARG A 73 -0.74 16.49 -1.43
N PHE A 74 -1.51 15.49 -1.01
CA PHE A 74 -1.11 14.09 -1.15
C PHE A 74 -0.93 13.73 -2.63
N ALA A 75 -1.92 14.03 -3.46
CA ALA A 75 -1.87 13.71 -4.90
C ALA A 75 -0.69 14.41 -5.58
N ARG A 76 -0.44 15.67 -5.25
CA ARG A 76 0.67 16.43 -5.81
C ARG A 76 2.03 15.90 -5.35
N THR A 77 2.14 15.56 -4.07
CA THR A 77 3.40 15.13 -3.46
C THR A 77 3.76 13.70 -3.81
N VAL A 78 2.79 12.79 -3.69
CA VAL A 78 3.01 11.35 -3.90
C VAL A 78 2.84 10.96 -5.38
N GLY A 79 2.00 11.70 -6.10
CA GLY A 79 1.72 11.40 -7.51
C GLY A 79 0.56 10.44 -7.72
N LEU A 80 -0.11 10.04 -6.65
CA LEU A 80 -1.29 9.18 -6.68
C LEU A 80 -2.32 9.74 -5.71
N ARG A 81 -3.61 9.49 -5.98
CA ARG A 81 -4.65 9.78 -5.01
C ARG A 81 -4.51 8.85 -3.81
N PRO A 82 -4.94 9.28 -2.60
CA PRO A 82 -4.76 8.44 -1.41
C PRO A 82 -5.32 7.01 -1.54
N VAL A 83 -6.49 6.85 -2.14
CA VAL A 83 -7.11 5.53 -2.33
C VAL A 83 -6.28 4.67 -3.30
N GLU A 84 -5.78 5.27 -4.37
CA GLU A 84 -4.91 4.57 -5.32
C GLU A 84 -3.61 4.12 -4.67
N TYR A 85 -3.03 4.98 -3.84
CA TYR A 85 -1.81 4.64 -3.11
C TYR A 85 -2.05 3.47 -2.16
N LEU A 86 -3.13 3.51 -1.39
CA LEU A 86 -3.44 2.43 -0.44
C LEU A 86 -3.63 1.10 -1.16
N LEU A 87 -4.34 1.11 -2.29
CA LEU A 87 -4.52 -0.10 -3.10
C LEU A 87 -3.17 -0.63 -3.58
N ALA A 88 -2.33 0.23 -4.14
CA ALA A 88 -1.01 -0.17 -4.63
C ALA A 88 -0.14 -0.71 -3.50
N TRP A 89 -0.20 -0.09 -2.33
CA TRP A 89 0.51 -0.53 -1.14
C TRP A 89 0.06 -1.92 -0.69
N ARG A 90 -1.27 -2.13 -0.60
CA ARG A 90 -1.83 -3.44 -0.27
C ARG A 90 -1.37 -4.53 -1.23
N MET A 91 -1.35 -4.23 -2.52
CA MET A 91 -0.90 -5.19 -3.53
C MET A 91 0.59 -5.49 -3.41
N ALA A 92 1.41 -4.49 -3.12
CA ALA A 92 2.85 -4.70 -2.92
C ALA A 92 3.11 -5.60 -1.70
N VAL A 93 2.42 -5.35 -0.61
CA VAL A 93 2.53 -6.21 0.59
C VAL A 93 2.03 -7.62 0.30
N ALA A 94 0.91 -7.74 -0.42
CA ALA A 94 0.38 -9.04 -0.81
C ALA A 94 1.39 -9.85 -1.62
N LYS A 95 2.05 -9.23 -2.59
CA LYS A 95 3.09 -9.90 -3.39
C LYS A 95 4.19 -10.46 -2.49
N SER A 96 4.65 -9.67 -1.54
CA SER A 96 5.70 -10.09 -0.61
C SER A 96 5.24 -11.27 0.25
N LEU A 97 4.00 -11.22 0.77
CA LEU A 97 3.45 -12.31 1.58
C LEU A 97 3.26 -13.58 0.75
N LEU A 98 2.83 -13.45 -0.49
CA LEU A 98 2.66 -14.59 -1.39
C LEU A 98 4.00 -15.25 -1.73
N ARG A 99 5.02 -14.46 -1.96
CA ARG A 99 6.38 -14.97 -2.23
C ARG A 99 6.95 -15.71 -1.04
N GLY A 100 6.59 -15.30 0.17
CA GLY A 100 7.02 -15.98 1.38
C GLY A 100 6.46 -17.39 1.54
N GLY A 101 5.29 -17.66 0.97
CA GLY A 101 4.70 -19.00 0.92
C GLY A 101 4.18 -19.55 2.23
N ALA A 102 4.23 -18.79 3.33
CA ALA A 102 3.86 -19.29 4.65
C ALA A 102 2.38 -19.15 4.96
N LEU A 103 1.65 -18.31 4.23
CA LEU A 103 0.27 -17.95 4.53
C LEU A 103 -0.68 -18.47 3.47
N SER A 104 -1.91 -18.83 3.90
CA SER A 104 -3.00 -19.13 2.98
C SER A 104 -3.51 -17.85 2.30
N LEU A 105 -4.26 -17.99 1.22
CA LEU A 105 -4.87 -16.84 0.55
C LEU A 105 -5.82 -16.09 1.48
N ASP A 106 -6.57 -16.80 2.33
CA ASP A 106 -7.44 -16.17 3.32
C ASP A 106 -6.66 -15.33 4.31
N GLU A 107 -5.52 -15.82 4.76
CA GLU A 107 -4.67 -15.09 5.69
C GLU A 107 -4.05 -13.86 5.05
N VAL A 108 -3.56 -13.97 3.82
CA VAL A 108 -3.04 -12.83 3.08
C VAL A 108 -4.13 -11.77 2.92
N ALA A 109 -5.33 -12.19 2.49
CA ALA A 109 -6.45 -11.28 2.28
C ALA A 109 -6.77 -10.49 3.55
N ARG A 110 -6.89 -11.18 4.68
CA ARG A 110 -7.21 -10.54 5.96
C ARG A 110 -6.13 -9.57 6.40
N ARG A 111 -4.88 -9.93 6.24
CA ARG A 111 -3.76 -9.09 6.67
C ARG A 111 -3.69 -7.75 5.95
N ILE A 112 -4.14 -7.72 4.70
CA ILE A 112 -4.09 -6.50 3.90
C ILE A 112 -5.43 -5.78 3.80
N GLY A 113 -6.46 -6.27 4.50
CA GLY A 113 -7.73 -5.55 4.65
C GLY A 113 -8.87 -6.01 3.77
N TYR A 114 -8.79 -7.20 3.19
CA TYR A 114 -9.91 -7.78 2.44
C TYR A 114 -10.69 -8.75 3.32
N GLY A 115 -12.00 -8.77 3.13
CA GLY A 115 -12.89 -9.62 3.93
C GLY A 115 -12.87 -11.09 3.55
N SER A 116 -12.40 -11.42 2.34
CA SER A 116 -12.35 -12.80 1.86
C SER A 116 -11.25 -12.98 0.83
N ALA A 117 -10.83 -14.24 0.65
CA ALA A 117 -9.88 -14.59 -0.41
C ALA A 117 -10.44 -14.27 -1.80
N SER A 118 -11.74 -14.44 -1.99
CA SER A 118 -12.40 -14.15 -3.26
C SER A 118 -12.30 -12.68 -3.64
N THR A 119 -12.64 -11.78 -2.72
CA THR A 119 -12.55 -10.33 -2.93
C THR A 119 -11.11 -9.91 -3.19
N PHE A 120 -10.19 -10.45 -2.42
CA PHE A 120 -8.77 -10.19 -2.59
C PHE A 120 -8.29 -10.66 -3.97
N SER A 121 -8.64 -11.90 -4.36
CA SER A 121 -8.23 -12.48 -5.63
C SER A 121 -8.68 -11.63 -6.82
N THR A 122 -9.92 -11.13 -6.77
CA THR A 122 -10.46 -10.25 -7.80
C THR A 122 -9.64 -8.95 -7.90
N ALA A 123 -9.38 -8.30 -6.77
CA ALA A 123 -8.62 -7.06 -6.73
C ALA A 123 -7.18 -7.29 -7.19
N PHE A 124 -6.55 -8.37 -6.73
CA PHE A 124 -5.18 -8.71 -7.09
C PHE A 124 -5.04 -8.99 -8.59
N SER A 125 -5.95 -9.81 -9.13
CA SER A 125 -5.92 -10.14 -10.56
C SER A 125 -6.07 -8.91 -11.43
N ARG A 126 -6.97 -8.00 -11.04
CA ARG A 126 -7.20 -6.75 -11.76
C ARG A 126 -5.98 -5.83 -11.74
N HIS A 127 -5.32 -5.73 -10.58
CA HIS A 127 -4.20 -4.82 -10.41
C HIS A 127 -2.88 -5.41 -10.94
N VAL A 128 -2.65 -6.70 -10.70
CA VAL A 128 -1.37 -7.37 -11.01
C VAL A 128 -1.38 -8.04 -12.38
N GLY A 129 -2.55 -8.43 -12.87
CA GLY A 129 -2.69 -9.08 -14.17
C GLY A 129 -2.69 -10.60 -14.13
N MET A 130 -2.62 -11.20 -12.94
CA MET A 130 -2.72 -12.65 -12.78
C MET A 130 -3.28 -12.97 -11.38
N PRO A 131 -3.89 -14.16 -11.20
CA PRO A 131 -4.41 -14.56 -9.89
C PRO A 131 -3.30 -14.74 -8.85
N PRO A 132 -3.60 -14.53 -7.55
CA PRO A 132 -2.59 -14.65 -6.49
C PRO A 132 -1.94 -16.03 -6.43
N GLY A 133 -2.69 -17.10 -6.66
CA GLY A 133 -2.15 -18.45 -6.65
C GLY A 133 -1.11 -18.66 -7.73
N LYS A 134 -1.38 -18.16 -8.93
CA LYS A 134 -0.44 -18.22 -10.04
C LYS A 134 0.79 -17.37 -9.75
N PHE A 135 0.59 -16.18 -9.19
CA PHE A 135 1.69 -15.30 -8.81
C PHE A 135 2.60 -15.96 -7.77
N ALA A 136 2.01 -16.63 -6.78
CA ALA A 136 2.79 -17.32 -5.73
C ALA A 136 3.67 -18.43 -6.30
N ARG A 137 3.20 -19.10 -7.37
CA ARG A 137 3.98 -20.19 -8.00
C ARG A 137 5.08 -19.67 -8.94
N HIS A 138 4.88 -18.50 -9.52
CA HIS A 138 5.75 -17.99 -10.59
C HIS A 138 6.38 -16.63 -10.29
N GLY A 139 5.93 -16.03 -9.21
CA GLY A 139 6.45 -14.74 -8.77
C GLY A 139 7.61 -14.90 -7.84
#